data_43e51ae90522f2c30ca9e394f7417a27
#
_entry.id   43e51ae90522f2c30ca9e394f7417a27
#
_cell.length_a   1.000
_cell.length_b   1.000
_cell.length_c   1.000
_cell.angle_alpha   90.00
_cell.angle_beta   90.00
_cell.angle_gamma   90.00
#
_symmetry.space_group_name_H-M   'P 1'
#
loop_
_entity.id
_entity.type
_entity.pdbx_description
1 polymer ?
#
loop_
_entity_poly.entity_id
_entity_poly.type
_entity_poly.pdbx_seq_one_letter_code
_entity_poly.pdbx_strand_id
1 'polypeptide(L)'
;MRIVSLLLLATALTFSAAATAKSKDTKLLSSWSDPSAPIITGKKVLVVFMDSDIEKRKAVETEMAKYIPNAVLGYTLLPDQSMLQDTEATRFQLKRNEIEYVIALRYDGTVPQFNAKTTDVYKDQSDFGSVAGMYGYWDNGWKSAYKQQSITKTNKTIVQLETKVFDAPADKLVWSSKSQTVNPQNADEAIGGVIKANADAMRKSGLIK
;
A
#
# COMPACT_ATOMS: atom_id res chain seq x y z
N MET A 1 59.29 -27.50 33.07
CA MET A 1 58.58 -27.66 31.81
C MET A 1 57.07 -27.53 32.10
N ARG A 2 56.48 -26.38 31.81
CA ARG A 2 55.01 -26.15 31.93
C ARG A 2 54.43 -25.94 30.53
N ILE A 3 53.58 -26.88 30.13
CA ILE A 3 52.87 -26.88 28.86
C ILE A 3 51.58 -26.07 29.08
N VAL A 4 51.46 -24.93 28.40
CA VAL A 4 50.25 -24.10 28.37
C VAL A 4 49.43 -24.53 27.14
N SER A 5 48.29 -25.20 27.40
CA SER A 5 47.31 -25.53 26.35
C SER A 5 46.46 -24.32 26.05
N LEU A 6 46.54 -23.83 24.83
CA LEU A 6 45.74 -22.74 24.28
C LEU A 6 44.42 -23.36 23.76
N LEU A 7 43.30 -23.07 24.42
CA LEU A 7 41.97 -23.44 23.95
C LEU A 7 41.47 -22.35 23.00
N LEU A 8 41.40 -22.65 21.73
CA LEU A 8 40.74 -21.80 20.70
C LEU A 8 39.21 -22.00 20.79
N LEU A 9 38.52 -20.99 21.29
CA LEU A 9 37.06 -20.94 21.29
C LEU A 9 36.59 -20.38 19.95
N ALA A 10 36.12 -21.23 19.03
CA ALA A 10 35.51 -20.84 17.79
C ALA A 10 34.05 -20.48 18.03
N THR A 11 33.72 -19.18 18.08
CA THR A 11 32.34 -18.70 18.10
C THR A 11 31.76 -18.74 16.66
N ALA A 12 30.93 -19.73 16.42
CA ALA A 12 30.11 -19.77 15.18
C ALA A 12 29.00 -18.73 15.29
N LEU A 13 29.12 -17.63 14.53
CA LEU A 13 28.01 -16.70 14.29
C LEU A 13 27.00 -17.42 13.38
N THR A 14 25.90 -17.88 13.97
CA THR A 14 24.75 -18.34 13.20
C THR A 14 24.00 -17.09 12.67
N PHE A 15 24.20 -16.77 11.41
CA PHE A 15 23.33 -15.82 10.71
C PHE A 15 21.95 -16.48 10.57
N SER A 16 21.03 -16.07 11.43
CA SER A 16 19.62 -16.43 11.28
C SER A 16 19.08 -15.61 10.09
N ALA A 17 19.00 -16.22 8.92
CA ALA A 17 18.26 -15.67 7.80
C ALA A 17 16.79 -15.65 8.23
N ALA A 18 16.28 -14.46 8.50
CA ALA A 18 14.84 -14.25 8.67
C ALA A 18 14.18 -14.65 7.35
N ALA A 19 13.65 -15.86 7.29
CA ALA A 19 12.82 -16.30 6.19
C ALA A 19 11.59 -15.38 6.16
N THR A 20 11.49 -14.50 5.17
CA THR A 20 10.27 -13.76 4.89
C THR A 20 9.20 -14.79 4.54
N ALA A 21 8.33 -15.08 5.49
CA ALA A 21 7.20 -15.97 5.32
C ALA A 21 6.35 -15.40 4.18
N LYS A 22 6.35 -16.10 3.06
CA LYS A 22 5.54 -15.75 1.89
C LYS A 22 4.09 -16.01 2.29
N SER A 23 3.31 -14.96 2.54
CA SER A 23 1.89 -15.10 2.83
C SER A 23 1.24 -15.92 1.72
N LYS A 24 0.78 -17.14 2.04
CA LYS A 24 0.19 -18.07 1.06
C LYS A 24 -1.15 -17.60 0.51
N ASP A 25 -1.77 -16.64 1.16
CA ASP A 25 -3.16 -16.28 0.93
C ASP A 25 -3.37 -14.85 0.40
N THR A 26 -2.28 -14.18 -0.03
CA THR A 26 -2.39 -12.87 -0.69
C THR A 26 -2.51 -13.01 -2.20
N LYS A 27 -3.51 -12.38 -2.78
CA LYS A 27 -3.74 -12.35 -4.23
C LYS A 27 -4.18 -10.98 -4.71
N LEU A 28 -3.80 -10.67 -5.93
CA LEU A 28 -4.37 -9.56 -6.68
C LEU A 28 -5.73 -10.01 -7.23
N LEU A 29 -6.78 -9.24 -6.95
CA LEU A 29 -8.13 -9.51 -7.44
C LEU A 29 -8.34 -8.95 -8.85
N SER A 30 -7.84 -7.73 -9.05
CA SER A 30 -7.93 -7.01 -10.33
C SER A 30 -6.83 -5.97 -10.43
N SER A 31 -6.48 -5.58 -11.66
CA SER A 31 -5.63 -4.43 -11.93
C SER A 31 -5.99 -3.81 -13.27
N TRP A 32 -5.81 -2.52 -13.35
CA TRP A 32 -5.98 -1.73 -14.56
C TRP A 32 -4.80 -0.78 -14.72
N SER A 33 -4.38 -0.55 -15.96
CA SER A 33 -3.36 0.42 -16.32
C SER A 33 -3.83 1.22 -17.52
N ASP A 34 -3.64 2.53 -17.46
CA ASP A 34 -3.79 3.38 -18.66
C ASP A 34 -2.75 2.92 -19.70
N PRO A 35 -3.17 2.62 -20.95
CA PRO A 35 -2.22 2.24 -21.99
C PRO A 35 -1.15 3.29 -22.28
N SER A 36 -1.40 4.56 -21.95
CA SER A 36 -0.47 5.67 -22.08
C SER A 36 0.29 5.99 -20.78
N ALA A 37 0.13 5.16 -19.72
CA ALA A 37 0.79 5.40 -18.44
C ALA A 37 2.32 5.43 -18.61
N PRO A 38 2.99 6.50 -18.16
CA PRO A 38 4.44 6.57 -18.22
C PRO A 38 5.09 5.71 -17.15
N ILE A 39 6.37 5.38 -17.34
CA ILE A 39 7.17 4.77 -16.28
C ILE A 39 7.42 5.82 -15.19
N ILE A 40 7.05 5.49 -13.95
CA ILE A 40 7.22 6.40 -12.80
C ILE A 40 8.53 6.18 -12.04
N THR A 41 9.34 5.19 -12.44
CA THR A 41 10.66 4.97 -11.85
C THR A 41 11.55 6.18 -12.04
N GLY A 42 12.13 6.69 -10.95
CA GLY A 42 12.95 7.89 -10.96
C GLY A 42 12.19 9.20 -10.82
N LYS A 43 10.86 9.15 -10.89
CA LYS A 43 9.96 10.27 -10.60
C LYS A 43 9.80 10.48 -9.10
N LYS A 44 9.38 11.68 -8.70
CA LYS A 44 9.09 11.98 -7.30
C LYS A 44 7.66 11.54 -6.98
N VAL A 45 7.54 10.49 -6.20
CA VAL A 45 6.28 9.79 -5.94
C VAL A 45 5.89 9.93 -4.48
N LEU A 46 4.72 10.50 -4.19
CA LEU A 46 4.13 10.43 -2.86
C LEU A 46 3.49 9.07 -2.65
N VAL A 47 3.81 8.41 -1.56
CA VAL A 47 3.12 7.21 -1.07
C VAL A 47 2.27 7.60 0.12
N VAL A 48 0.98 7.36 0.06
CA VAL A 48 0.03 7.69 1.13
C VAL A 48 -0.91 6.53 1.41
N PHE A 49 -1.05 6.18 2.69
CA PHE A 49 -2.06 5.24 3.16
C PHE A 49 -3.17 5.98 3.89
N MET A 50 -4.40 5.84 3.41
CA MET A 50 -5.56 6.54 3.93
C MET A 50 -6.14 5.79 5.13
N ASP A 51 -5.52 5.97 6.30
CA ASP A 51 -5.96 5.46 7.60
C ASP A 51 -5.81 6.56 8.65
N SER A 52 -6.70 6.58 9.65
CA SER A 52 -6.63 7.53 10.76
C SER A 52 -5.52 7.20 11.76
N ASP A 53 -5.03 5.97 11.77
CA ASP A 53 -3.97 5.49 12.64
C ASP A 53 -2.60 5.79 12.01
N ILE A 54 -1.85 6.68 12.66
CA ILE A 54 -0.53 7.13 12.18
C ILE A 54 0.49 5.98 12.16
N GLU A 55 0.41 5.02 13.06
CA GLU A 55 1.36 3.90 13.09
C GLU A 55 1.11 2.95 11.91
N LYS A 56 -0.15 2.71 11.55
CA LYS A 56 -0.47 1.97 10.32
C LYS A 56 -0.03 2.73 9.07
N ARG A 57 -0.21 4.05 9.02
CA ARG A 57 0.29 4.88 7.91
C ARG A 57 1.79 4.69 7.76
N LYS A 58 2.56 4.84 8.83
CA LYS A 58 4.01 4.66 8.83
C LYS A 58 4.42 3.27 8.32
N ALA A 59 3.77 2.22 8.82
CA ALA A 59 4.09 0.84 8.43
C ALA A 59 3.83 0.61 6.93
N VAL A 60 2.64 0.95 6.44
CA VAL A 60 2.25 0.72 5.03
C VAL A 60 3.05 1.58 4.07
N GLU A 61 3.18 2.88 4.35
CA GLU A 61 3.88 3.82 3.49
C GLU A 61 5.38 3.49 3.42
N THR A 62 6.01 3.13 4.54
CA THR A 62 7.41 2.70 4.58
C THR A 62 7.64 1.40 3.81
N GLU A 63 6.73 0.43 3.95
CA GLU A 63 6.84 -0.84 3.23
C GLU A 63 6.71 -0.63 1.71
N MET A 64 5.74 0.17 1.25
CA MET A 64 5.57 0.48 -0.17
C MET A 64 6.77 1.25 -0.74
N ALA A 65 7.34 2.16 0.03
CA ALA A 65 8.50 2.96 -0.38
C ALA A 65 9.73 2.10 -0.73
N LYS A 66 9.86 0.89 -0.19
CA LYS A 66 10.95 -0.03 -0.56
C LYS A 66 10.95 -0.41 -2.05
N TYR A 67 9.80 -0.33 -2.70
CA TYR A 67 9.61 -0.67 -4.11
C TYR A 67 9.62 0.54 -5.04
N ILE A 68 9.60 1.75 -4.49
CA ILE A 68 9.46 3.00 -5.24
C ILE A 68 10.69 3.89 -4.98
N PRO A 69 11.67 3.90 -5.88
CA PRO A 69 12.78 4.85 -5.76
C PRO A 69 12.28 6.31 -5.74
N ASN A 70 12.86 7.14 -4.88
CA ASN A 70 12.47 8.54 -4.65
C ASN A 70 11.04 8.71 -4.07
N ALA A 71 10.57 7.71 -3.31
CA ALA A 71 9.30 7.83 -2.60
C ALA A 71 9.38 8.93 -1.51
N VAL A 72 8.35 9.74 -1.46
CA VAL A 72 8.06 10.67 -0.37
C VAL A 72 6.96 10.06 0.47
N LEU A 73 7.16 9.99 1.79
CA LEU A 73 6.19 9.36 2.69
C LEU A 73 5.10 10.36 3.08
N GLY A 74 3.85 9.96 2.94
CA GLY A 74 2.69 10.79 3.21
C GLY A 74 2.62 11.24 4.66
N TYR A 75 2.95 10.38 5.61
CA TYR A 75 2.97 10.74 7.03
C TYR A 75 4.04 11.78 7.39
N THR A 76 5.06 11.95 6.53
CA THR A 76 6.09 12.98 6.70
C THR A 76 5.69 14.28 6.01
N LEU A 77 5.15 14.21 4.79
CA LEU A 77 4.77 15.38 4.01
C LEU A 77 3.48 16.02 4.52
N LEU A 78 2.54 15.20 4.97
CA LEU A 78 1.20 15.57 5.42
C LEU A 78 0.95 14.97 6.81
N PRO A 79 1.65 15.46 7.86
CA PRO A 79 1.58 14.88 9.20
C PRO A 79 0.24 15.14 9.89
N ASP A 80 -0.41 16.25 9.58
CA ASP A 80 -1.60 16.69 10.28
C ASP A 80 -2.89 16.21 9.59
N GLN A 81 -3.83 15.76 10.42
CA GLN A 81 -5.15 15.34 9.95
C GLN A 81 -5.90 16.47 9.22
N SER A 82 -5.78 17.70 9.68
CA SER A 82 -6.41 18.87 9.05
C SER A 82 -5.92 19.06 7.62
N MET A 83 -4.62 18.86 7.37
CA MET A 83 -4.05 18.94 6.01
C MET A 83 -4.57 17.83 5.10
N LEU A 84 -4.74 16.61 5.64
CA LEU A 84 -5.25 15.48 4.87
C LEU A 84 -6.70 15.64 4.44
N GLN A 85 -7.50 16.36 5.22
CA GLN A 85 -8.91 16.64 4.92
C GLN A 85 -9.11 17.90 4.08
N ASP A 86 -8.07 18.74 3.96
CA ASP A 86 -8.09 19.95 3.14
C ASP A 86 -7.42 19.66 1.78
N THR A 87 -8.25 19.53 0.76
CA THR A 87 -7.80 19.23 -0.60
C THR A 87 -6.92 20.35 -1.17
N GLU A 88 -7.18 21.61 -0.84
CA GLU A 88 -6.39 22.74 -1.34
C GLU A 88 -5.03 22.79 -0.63
N ALA A 89 -4.98 22.56 0.68
CA ALA A 89 -3.73 22.43 1.41
C ALA A 89 -2.88 21.26 0.87
N THR A 90 -3.51 20.12 0.61
CA THR A 90 -2.85 18.97 -0.01
C THR A 90 -2.31 19.34 -1.38
N ARG A 91 -3.11 19.95 -2.26
CA ARG A 91 -2.69 20.38 -3.61
C ARG A 91 -1.49 21.32 -3.54
N PHE A 92 -1.51 22.27 -2.62
CA PHE A 92 -0.40 23.20 -2.40
C PHE A 92 0.89 22.45 -2.01
N GLN A 93 0.79 21.49 -1.07
CA GLN A 93 1.94 20.70 -0.63
C GLN A 93 2.51 19.83 -1.75
N LEU A 94 1.66 19.18 -2.54
CA LEU A 94 2.11 18.38 -3.68
C LEU A 94 2.87 19.22 -4.68
N LYS A 95 2.31 20.38 -5.06
CA LYS A 95 2.96 21.31 -5.99
C LYS A 95 4.27 21.87 -5.45
N ARG A 96 4.28 22.34 -4.19
CA ARG A 96 5.47 22.91 -3.53
C ARG A 96 6.62 21.90 -3.45
N ASN A 97 6.29 20.63 -3.26
CA ASN A 97 7.27 19.56 -3.17
C ASN A 97 7.52 18.84 -4.50
N GLU A 98 7.01 19.38 -5.60
CA GLU A 98 7.23 18.84 -6.96
C GLU A 98 6.87 17.35 -7.06
N ILE A 99 5.77 16.95 -6.42
CA ILE A 99 5.27 15.58 -6.51
C ILE A 99 4.68 15.35 -7.89
N GLU A 100 5.24 14.39 -8.62
CA GLU A 100 4.79 14.04 -9.97
C GLU A 100 3.70 12.96 -9.96
N TYR A 101 3.81 12.01 -9.04
CA TYR A 101 2.83 10.91 -8.91
C TYR A 101 2.43 10.70 -7.46
N VAL A 102 1.21 10.18 -7.29
CA VAL A 102 0.70 9.77 -5.97
C VAL A 102 0.27 8.32 -6.03
N ILE A 103 0.84 7.49 -5.16
CA ILE A 103 0.35 6.14 -4.87
C ILE A 103 -0.50 6.22 -3.61
N ALA A 104 -1.81 6.12 -3.79
CA ALA A 104 -2.77 6.13 -2.71
C ALA A 104 -3.27 4.72 -2.41
N LEU A 105 -3.14 4.31 -1.16
CA LEU A 105 -3.63 3.03 -0.66
C LEU A 105 -4.73 3.26 0.36
N ARG A 106 -5.76 2.43 0.34
CA ARG A 106 -6.81 2.43 1.36
C ARG A 106 -7.38 1.03 1.56
N TYR A 107 -8.00 0.80 2.70
CA TYR A 107 -8.83 -0.39 2.87
C TYR A 107 -10.08 -0.29 1.99
N ASP A 108 -10.38 -1.37 1.28
CA ASP A 108 -11.60 -1.52 0.47
C ASP A 108 -12.70 -2.27 1.27
N GLY A 109 -12.69 -2.07 2.58
CA GLY A 109 -13.57 -2.70 3.54
C GLY A 109 -13.05 -4.03 4.08
N THR A 110 -13.50 -4.37 5.28
CA THR A 110 -13.37 -5.74 5.82
C THR A 110 -14.64 -6.47 5.42
N VAL A 111 -14.57 -7.37 4.45
CA VAL A 111 -15.75 -8.16 4.04
C VAL A 111 -15.84 -9.38 4.94
N PRO A 112 -16.89 -9.49 5.80
CA PRO A 112 -17.19 -10.74 6.48
C PRO A 112 -17.66 -11.75 5.43
N GLN A 113 -16.87 -12.79 5.15
CA GLN A 113 -17.39 -13.88 4.32
C GLN A 113 -18.28 -14.79 5.18
N PHE A 114 -19.56 -14.56 5.11
CA PHE A 114 -20.56 -15.62 5.29
C PHE A 114 -20.59 -16.44 3.99
N ASN A 115 -20.53 -17.77 4.08
CA ASN A 115 -20.73 -18.81 3.07
C ASN A 115 -21.61 -18.42 1.86
N ALA A 116 -21.23 -17.40 1.13
CA ALA A 116 -21.86 -17.06 -0.12
C ALA A 116 -20.98 -17.61 -1.25
N LYS A 117 -21.53 -18.46 -2.07
CA LYS A 117 -21.04 -18.71 -3.42
C LYS A 117 -20.97 -17.34 -4.11
N THR A 118 -19.82 -16.69 -4.03
CA THR A 118 -19.63 -15.40 -4.70
C THR A 118 -19.29 -15.69 -6.15
N THR A 119 -20.33 -15.75 -6.95
CA THR A 119 -20.25 -15.74 -8.41
C THR A 119 -20.29 -14.31 -8.95
N ASP A 120 -20.27 -13.31 -8.12
CA ASP A 120 -20.24 -11.92 -8.57
C ASP A 120 -18.81 -11.41 -8.56
N VAL A 121 -18.14 -11.77 -9.63
CA VAL A 121 -17.00 -11.08 -10.18
C VAL A 121 -17.39 -9.60 -10.29
N TYR A 122 -16.58 -8.74 -9.70
CA TYR A 122 -16.61 -7.30 -9.92
C TYR A 122 -16.61 -7.02 -11.43
N LYS A 123 -17.80 -6.84 -11.99
CA LYS A 123 -18.02 -6.58 -13.41
C LYS A 123 -18.02 -5.10 -13.73
N ASP A 124 -17.70 -4.27 -12.74
CA ASP A 124 -17.82 -2.84 -12.96
C ASP A 124 -16.46 -2.22 -13.20
N GLN A 125 -16.10 -2.17 -14.49
CA GLN A 125 -15.02 -1.33 -15.00
C GLN A 125 -15.26 0.15 -14.65
N SER A 126 -16.51 0.53 -14.32
CA SER A 126 -16.89 1.86 -13.88
C SER A 126 -16.27 2.27 -12.55
N ASP A 127 -16.01 1.31 -11.64
CA ASP A 127 -15.35 1.58 -10.36
C ASP A 127 -13.89 2.04 -10.51
N PHE A 128 -13.23 1.68 -11.60
CA PHE A 128 -11.85 2.13 -11.86
C PHE A 128 -11.78 3.50 -12.54
N GLY A 129 -12.80 3.90 -13.29
CA GLY A 129 -12.83 5.13 -14.09
C GLY A 129 -13.73 6.25 -13.59
N SER A 130 -14.61 5.99 -12.64
CA SER A 130 -15.62 6.96 -12.19
C SER A 130 -15.16 7.90 -11.07
N VAL A 131 -13.87 7.88 -10.73
CA VAL A 131 -13.36 8.80 -9.72
C VAL A 131 -13.17 10.16 -10.36
N ALA A 132 -13.74 11.18 -9.76
CA ALA A 132 -13.57 12.58 -10.15
C ALA A 132 -12.14 13.07 -9.85
N GLY A 133 -11.14 12.44 -10.50
CA GLY A 133 -9.73 12.70 -10.35
C GLY A 133 -9.14 12.26 -8.99
N MET A 134 -7.86 12.55 -8.80
CA MET A 134 -7.10 12.24 -7.59
C MET A 134 -7.70 12.92 -6.36
N TYR A 135 -8.07 14.18 -6.48
CA TYR A 135 -8.56 14.96 -5.34
C TYR A 135 -9.95 14.53 -4.88
N GLY A 136 -10.82 14.10 -5.80
CA GLY A 136 -12.10 13.48 -5.43
C GLY A 136 -11.92 12.14 -4.71
N TYR A 137 -10.98 11.33 -5.17
CA TYR A 137 -10.61 10.08 -4.50
C TYR A 137 -10.00 10.35 -3.11
N TRP A 138 -9.14 11.35 -3.00
CA TRP A 138 -8.51 11.79 -1.76
C TRP A 138 -9.54 12.19 -0.71
N ASP A 139 -10.44 13.11 -1.03
CA ASP A 139 -11.49 13.57 -0.12
C ASP A 139 -12.39 12.42 0.37
N ASN A 140 -12.84 11.56 -0.53
CA ASN A 140 -13.66 10.40 -0.18
C ASN A 140 -12.89 9.36 0.64
N GLY A 141 -11.62 9.14 0.33
CA GLY A 141 -10.75 8.19 1.04
C GLY A 141 -10.56 8.60 2.50
N TRP A 142 -10.22 9.85 2.74
CA TRP A 142 -10.04 10.35 4.11
C TRP A 142 -11.33 10.42 4.89
N LYS A 143 -12.45 10.84 4.29
CA LYS A 143 -13.77 10.78 4.93
C LYS A 143 -14.15 9.36 5.35
N SER A 144 -13.78 8.38 4.55
CA SER A 144 -14.02 6.97 4.89
C SER A 144 -13.10 6.48 6.00
N ALA A 145 -11.81 6.83 5.97
CA ALA A 145 -10.83 6.42 6.98
C ALA A 145 -11.20 6.87 8.39
N TYR A 146 -11.79 8.05 8.51
CA TYR A 146 -12.24 8.57 9.82
C TYR A 146 -13.62 8.06 10.28
N LYS A 147 -14.39 7.41 9.39
CA LYS A 147 -15.69 6.81 9.74
C LYS A 147 -15.58 5.35 10.19
N GLN A 148 -14.50 4.65 9.85
CA GLN A 148 -14.33 3.22 10.17
C GLN A 148 -13.84 3.03 11.61
N GLN A 149 -14.74 3.04 12.59
CA GLN A 149 -14.41 2.77 14.00
C GLN A 149 -14.98 1.46 14.56
N SER A 150 -15.54 0.55 13.79
CA SER A 150 -16.05 -0.71 14.35
C SER A 150 -15.76 -1.90 13.47
N ILE A 151 -14.87 -2.78 13.92
CA ILE A 151 -14.62 -4.09 13.32
C ILE A 151 -15.38 -5.14 14.09
N THR A 152 -16.36 -5.78 13.45
CA THR A 152 -17.03 -6.95 14.00
C THR A 152 -16.13 -8.17 13.82
N LYS A 153 -15.86 -8.91 14.90
CA LYS A 153 -15.05 -10.14 14.88
C LYS A 153 -15.80 -11.23 14.10
N THR A 154 -15.22 -11.73 13.04
CA THR A 154 -15.69 -12.89 12.28
C THR A 154 -14.62 -13.96 12.24
N ASN A 155 -15.01 -15.23 12.04
CA ASN A 155 -14.11 -16.39 12.04
C ASN A 155 -13.12 -16.43 10.84
N LYS A 156 -13.26 -15.53 9.88
CA LYS A 156 -12.29 -15.28 8.80
C LYS A 156 -12.08 -13.80 8.65
N THR A 157 -10.82 -13.39 8.77
CA THR A 157 -10.42 -12.01 8.48
C THR A 157 -9.99 -11.91 7.03
N ILE A 158 -10.63 -11.05 6.28
CA ILE A 158 -10.25 -10.73 4.92
C ILE A 158 -9.86 -9.25 4.91
N VAL A 159 -8.62 -8.98 4.53
CA VAL A 159 -8.11 -7.63 4.35
C VAL A 159 -8.06 -7.35 2.86
N GLN A 160 -8.84 -6.39 2.40
CA GLN A 160 -8.79 -5.92 1.02
C GLN A 160 -8.19 -4.52 0.99
N LEU A 161 -7.27 -4.33 0.04
CA LEU A 161 -6.64 -3.04 -0.23
C LEU A 161 -6.92 -2.63 -1.67
N GLU A 162 -7.35 -1.39 -1.81
CA GLU A 162 -7.36 -0.68 -3.08
C GLU A 162 -6.09 0.16 -3.16
N THR A 163 -5.41 0.09 -4.31
CA THR A 163 -4.23 0.92 -4.62
C THR A 163 -4.48 1.65 -5.92
N LYS A 164 -4.32 2.96 -5.91
CA LYS A 164 -4.44 3.80 -7.10
C LYS A 164 -3.19 4.64 -7.29
N VAL A 165 -2.77 4.80 -8.54
CA VAL A 165 -1.66 5.67 -8.92
C VAL A 165 -2.19 6.78 -9.80
N PHE A 166 -1.89 8.02 -9.41
CA PHE A 166 -2.32 9.21 -10.13
C PHE A 166 -1.12 9.99 -10.65
N ASP A 167 -1.25 10.56 -11.83
CA ASP A 167 -0.47 11.70 -12.28
C ASP A 167 -0.98 12.92 -11.51
N ALA A 168 -0.13 13.47 -10.63
CA ALA A 168 -0.56 14.52 -9.71
C ALA A 168 -0.81 15.86 -10.41
N PRO A 169 0.05 16.34 -11.32
CA PRO A 169 -0.21 17.54 -12.13
C PRO A 169 -1.44 17.44 -13.02
N ALA A 170 -1.68 16.28 -13.62
CA ALA A 170 -2.81 16.08 -14.53
C ALA A 170 -4.12 15.70 -13.82
N ASP A 171 -4.07 15.44 -12.51
CA ASP A 171 -5.21 14.93 -11.72
C ASP A 171 -5.83 13.67 -12.34
N LYS A 172 -5.00 12.77 -12.91
CA LYS A 172 -5.42 11.65 -13.73
C LYS A 172 -5.01 10.31 -13.12
N LEU A 173 -5.96 9.37 -13.06
CA LEU A 173 -5.66 7.98 -12.73
C LEU A 173 -4.85 7.33 -13.85
N VAL A 174 -3.71 6.70 -13.50
CA VAL A 174 -2.83 6.01 -14.47
C VAL A 174 -2.73 4.51 -14.20
N TRP A 175 -3.01 4.07 -12.98
CA TRP A 175 -3.01 2.65 -12.62
C TRP A 175 -3.88 2.42 -11.39
N SER A 176 -4.48 1.24 -11.29
CA SER A 176 -5.22 0.83 -10.10
C SER A 176 -5.20 -0.68 -9.91
N SER A 177 -5.40 -1.11 -8.66
CA SER A 177 -5.60 -2.52 -8.33
C SER A 177 -6.45 -2.69 -7.09
N LYS A 178 -7.02 -3.91 -6.98
CA LYS A 178 -7.58 -4.44 -5.74
C LYS A 178 -6.82 -5.72 -5.37
N SER A 179 -6.42 -5.82 -4.12
CA SER A 179 -5.70 -6.97 -3.56
C SER A 179 -6.37 -7.47 -2.29
N GLN A 180 -6.15 -8.74 -1.96
CA GLN A 180 -6.79 -9.40 -0.83
C GLN A 180 -5.81 -10.30 -0.12
N THR A 181 -5.82 -10.27 1.22
CA THR A 181 -5.19 -11.27 2.07
C THR A 181 -6.24 -11.93 2.95
N VAL A 182 -6.21 -13.25 3.02
CA VAL A 182 -7.15 -14.05 3.79
C VAL A 182 -6.45 -14.61 5.03
N ASN A 183 -7.06 -14.39 6.21
CA ASN A 183 -6.58 -14.86 7.50
C ASN A 183 -5.08 -14.57 7.75
N PRO A 184 -4.61 -13.32 7.64
CA PRO A 184 -3.23 -13.00 7.98
C PRO A 184 -2.98 -13.31 9.45
N GLN A 185 -1.79 -13.83 9.78
CA GLN A 185 -1.40 -14.15 11.16
C GLN A 185 -1.27 -12.87 12.00
N ASN A 186 -0.84 -11.79 11.35
CA ASN A 186 -0.68 -10.47 11.93
C ASN A 186 -0.83 -9.36 10.88
N ALA A 187 -0.82 -8.12 11.33
CA ALA A 187 -0.94 -6.96 10.44
C ALA A 187 0.23 -6.82 9.47
N ASP A 188 1.45 -7.12 9.92
CA ASP A 188 2.66 -6.99 9.10
C ASP A 188 2.66 -7.99 7.94
N GLU A 189 2.20 -9.22 8.17
CA GLU A 189 2.03 -10.23 7.13
C GLU A 189 0.99 -9.77 6.10
N ALA A 190 -0.15 -9.23 6.57
CA ALA A 190 -1.18 -8.70 5.69
C ALA A 190 -0.64 -7.56 4.82
N ILE A 191 0.04 -6.60 5.44
CA ILE A 191 0.62 -5.43 4.78
C ILE A 191 1.70 -5.86 3.78
N GLY A 192 2.69 -6.60 4.22
CA GLY A 192 3.82 -7.03 3.37
C GLY A 192 3.36 -7.81 2.14
N GLY A 193 2.40 -8.73 2.32
CA GLY A 193 1.85 -9.53 1.23
C GLY A 193 1.15 -8.68 0.15
N VAL A 194 0.22 -7.80 0.56
CA VAL A 194 -0.52 -6.96 -0.40
C VAL A 194 0.37 -5.92 -1.06
N ILE A 195 1.31 -5.31 -0.33
CA ILE A 195 2.27 -4.35 -0.90
C ILE A 195 3.12 -5.02 -1.97
N LYS A 196 3.68 -6.20 -1.67
CA LYS A 196 4.46 -6.95 -2.65
C LYS A 196 3.64 -7.32 -3.87
N ALA A 197 2.41 -7.80 -3.71
CA ALA A 197 1.54 -8.16 -4.83
C ALA A 197 1.25 -6.94 -5.74
N ASN A 198 1.02 -5.78 -5.15
CA ASN A 198 0.82 -4.53 -5.89
C ASN A 198 2.10 -4.09 -6.62
N ALA A 199 3.26 -4.12 -5.96
CA ALA A 199 4.53 -3.77 -6.58
C ALA A 199 4.87 -4.69 -7.76
N ASP A 200 4.65 -6.00 -7.62
CA ASP A 200 4.84 -6.97 -8.70
C ASP A 200 3.89 -6.72 -9.88
N ALA A 201 2.64 -6.32 -9.60
CA ALA A 201 1.67 -5.95 -10.63
C ALA A 201 2.05 -4.65 -11.35
N MET A 202 2.53 -3.65 -10.64
CA MET A 202 3.06 -2.40 -11.22
C MET A 202 4.26 -2.68 -12.13
N ARG A 203 5.18 -3.58 -11.74
CA ARG A 203 6.30 -4.01 -12.60
C ARG A 203 5.79 -4.71 -13.85
N LYS A 204 4.85 -5.63 -13.71
CA LYS A 204 4.27 -6.38 -14.83
C LYS A 204 3.55 -5.46 -15.82
N SER A 205 2.94 -4.37 -15.36
CA SER A 205 2.32 -3.37 -16.22
C SER A 205 3.32 -2.37 -16.82
N GLY A 206 4.59 -2.43 -16.43
CA GLY A 206 5.61 -1.49 -16.89
C GLY A 206 5.61 -0.13 -16.19
N LEU A 207 4.79 0.06 -15.16
CA LEU A 207 4.69 1.32 -14.44
C LEU A 207 5.95 1.61 -13.61
N ILE A 208 6.53 0.58 -12.98
CA ILE A 208 7.82 0.64 -12.27
C ILE A 208 8.78 -0.41 -12.82
N LYS A 209 10.09 -0.19 -12.62
CA LYS A 209 11.17 -1.12 -13.00
C LYS A 209 11.62 -1.97 -11.83
#